data_1b7c8e54fd3b3aa121e80cdcc946ccc2
#
_entry.id   1b7c8e54fd3b3aa121e80cdcc946ccc2
#
_cell.length_a   1.000
_cell.length_b   1.000
_cell.length_c   1.000
_cell.angle_alpha   90.00
_cell.angle_beta   90.00
_cell.angle_gamma   90.00
#
_symmetry.space_group_name_H-M   'P 1'
#
loop_
_entity.id
_entity.type
_entity.pdbx_description
1 polymer ?
#
loop_
_entity_poly.entity_id
_entity_poly.type
_entity_poly.pdbx_seq_one_letter_code
_entity_poly.pdbx_strand_id
1 'polypeptide(L)'
;PAVVDLAAMRDAMKLQGGNPDKINPLSPVDLVIDHSVMVDNFGNQQAFKKNVDLEYIRNIERYEFLKWGQAASTNFRVVPPGTGICHQVNLEYLAKVVWNSKINKKNYIYPDTLVGTDSHTTMINGLAVLGWGVGGIEAEAGMLGQPISMLVPDVVGCKLTGKLKEGTTATDLVLTITEKLRQKGVVGK
;
A
#
# COMPACT_ATOMS: atom_id res chain seq x y z
N PRO A 1 -1.47 -9.47 8.81
CA PRO A 1 -0.61 -8.46 8.21
C PRO A 1 0.86 -8.76 8.48
N ALA A 2 1.76 -8.46 7.54
CA ALA A 2 3.20 -8.75 7.63
C ALA A 2 3.88 -8.21 8.91
N VAL A 3 3.34 -7.18 9.53
CA VAL A 3 3.86 -6.66 10.82
C VAL A 3 3.74 -7.67 11.97
N VAL A 4 2.76 -8.59 11.92
CA VAL A 4 2.62 -9.68 12.91
C VAL A 4 3.76 -10.68 12.78
N ASP A 5 4.14 -10.96 11.55
CA ASP A 5 5.24 -11.89 11.26
C ASP A 5 6.59 -11.29 11.67
N LEU A 6 6.80 -9.99 11.46
CA LEU A 6 7.97 -9.27 12.00
C LEU A 6 8.02 -9.34 13.53
N ALA A 7 6.89 -9.23 14.22
CA ALA A 7 6.83 -9.39 15.68
C ALA A 7 7.20 -10.81 16.11
N ALA A 8 6.66 -11.83 15.43
CA ALA A 8 6.98 -13.23 15.70
C ALA A 8 8.48 -13.53 15.46
N MET A 9 9.06 -12.96 14.40
CA MET A 9 10.51 -13.07 14.14
C MET A 9 11.35 -12.43 15.24
N ARG A 10 10.92 -11.30 15.80
CA ARG A 10 11.59 -10.65 16.95
C ARG A 10 11.56 -11.54 18.17
N ASP A 11 10.43 -12.18 18.47
CA ASP A 11 10.30 -13.11 19.56
C ASP A 11 11.19 -14.34 19.37
N ALA A 12 11.19 -14.93 18.17
CA ALA A 12 12.05 -16.04 17.83
C ALA A 12 13.55 -15.67 17.97
N MET A 13 13.94 -14.50 17.51
CA MET A 13 15.32 -13.99 17.66
C MET A 13 15.71 -13.87 19.15
N LYS A 14 14.81 -13.35 19.98
CA LYS A 14 15.02 -13.22 21.42
C LYS A 14 15.17 -14.58 22.10
N LEU A 15 14.30 -15.55 21.75
CA LEU A 15 14.36 -16.92 22.29
C LEU A 15 15.68 -17.62 21.94
N GLN A 16 16.27 -17.30 20.80
CA GLN A 16 17.57 -17.82 20.36
C GLN A 16 18.77 -17.05 20.96
N GLY A 17 18.53 -16.09 21.86
CA GLY A 17 19.58 -15.28 22.47
C GLY A 17 20.14 -14.18 21.56
N GLY A 18 19.49 -13.91 20.42
CA GLY A 18 19.87 -12.85 19.51
C GLY A 18 19.26 -11.50 19.86
N ASN A 19 19.68 -10.44 19.15
CA ASN A 19 19.12 -9.10 19.31
C ASN A 19 17.88 -8.94 18.41
N PRO A 20 16.67 -8.79 18.96
CA PRO A 20 15.44 -8.62 18.20
C PRO A 20 15.41 -7.35 17.35
N ASP A 21 16.18 -6.30 17.65
CA ASP A 21 16.23 -5.07 16.88
C ASP A 21 16.85 -5.25 15.48
N LYS A 22 17.52 -6.38 15.26
CA LYS A 22 17.99 -6.76 13.91
C LYS A 22 16.84 -7.10 12.96
N ILE A 23 15.68 -7.48 13.50
CA ILE A 23 14.47 -7.69 12.71
C ILE A 23 13.79 -6.34 12.54
N ASN A 24 14.10 -5.70 11.44
CA ASN A 24 13.60 -4.37 11.08
C ASN A 24 13.44 -4.29 9.55
N PRO A 25 12.40 -3.66 9.03
CA PRO A 25 12.28 -3.44 7.60
C PRO A 25 13.49 -2.66 7.04
N LEU A 26 14.10 -3.19 6.00
CA LEU A 26 15.21 -2.56 5.30
C LEU A 26 14.76 -1.57 4.24
N SER A 27 13.53 -1.72 3.76
CA SER A 27 12.86 -0.78 2.88
C SER A 27 11.75 -0.04 3.64
N PRO A 28 11.37 1.18 3.24
CA PRO A 28 10.24 1.89 3.83
C PRO A 28 8.94 1.10 3.67
N VAL A 29 8.17 1.00 4.74
CA VAL A 29 6.91 0.28 4.80
C VAL A 29 5.83 1.20 5.33
N ASP A 30 4.75 1.33 4.58
CA ASP A 30 3.54 2.03 4.98
C ASP A 30 2.40 1.03 5.16
N LEU A 31 1.82 1.00 6.35
CA LEU A 31 0.59 0.27 6.62
C LEU A 31 -0.55 1.28 6.70
N VAL A 32 -1.50 1.19 5.79
CA VAL A 32 -2.67 2.07 5.76
C VAL A 32 -3.86 1.35 6.35
N ILE A 33 -4.55 2.00 7.30
CA ILE A 33 -5.83 1.50 7.80
C ILE A 33 -6.90 1.85 6.78
N ASP A 34 -7.25 0.83 6.01
CA ASP A 34 -8.14 0.94 4.87
C ASP A 34 -9.44 0.18 5.12
N HIS A 35 -10.57 0.73 4.68
CA HIS A 35 -11.92 0.14 4.78
C HIS A 35 -12.37 -0.25 6.19
N SER A 36 -11.75 0.22 7.27
CA SER A 36 -12.00 -0.22 8.64
C SER A 36 -13.11 0.59 9.33
N VAL A 37 -13.22 1.88 9.02
CA VAL A 37 -14.21 2.76 9.65
C VAL A 37 -15.61 2.43 9.15
N MET A 38 -16.46 1.96 10.06
CA MET A 38 -17.87 1.67 9.78
C MET A 38 -18.72 2.92 9.93
N VAL A 39 -19.80 3.02 9.15
CA VAL A 39 -20.74 4.14 9.19
C VAL A 39 -21.87 3.83 10.17
N ASP A 40 -21.64 4.06 11.45
CA ASP A 40 -22.66 3.94 12.50
C ASP A 40 -23.44 5.25 12.68
N ASN A 41 -22.75 6.36 12.45
CA ASN A 41 -23.34 7.71 12.52
C ASN A 41 -23.31 8.35 11.14
N PHE A 42 -24.39 9.03 10.76
CA PHE A 42 -24.52 9.68 9.45
C PHE A 42 -25.40 10.94 9.53
N GLY A 43 -25.44 11.70 8.45
CA GLY A 43 -26.35 12.81 8.27
C GLY A 43 -26.08 14.06 9.14
N ASN A 44 -24.90 14.17 9.79
CA ASN A 44 -24.49 15.33 10.56
C ASN A 44 -22.98 15.56 10.52
N GLN A 45 -22.55 16.78 10.85
CA GLN A 45 -21.12 17.16 10.78
C GLN A 45 -20.21 16.40 11.75
N GLN A 46 -20.74 15.80 12.81
CA GLN A 46 -19.97 15.07 13.81
C GLN A 46 -19.86 13.57 13.46
N ALA A 47 -20.60 13.09 12.47
CA ALA A 47 -20.71 11.68 12.15
C ALA A 47 -19.33 11.06 11.85
N PHE A 48 -18.51 11.71 11.04
CA PHE A 48 -17.16 11.25 10.72
C PHE A 48 -16.31 11.02 11.98
N LYS A 49 -16.21 12.04 12.83
CA LYS A 49 -15.43 11.93 14.07
C LYS A 49 -15.92 10.81 14.97
N LYS A 50 -17.25 10.69 15.16
CA LYS A 50 -17.85 9.64 15.99
C LYS A 50 -17.54 8.24 15.43
N ASN A 51 -17.58 8.06 14.13
CA ASN A 51 -17.25 6.77 13.50
C ASN A 51 -15.78 6.40 13.67
N VAL A 52 -14.87 7.37 13.56
CA VAL A 52 -13.44 7.15 13.81
C VAL A 52 -13.18 6.83 15.30
N ASP A 53 -13.81 7.55 16.21
CA ASP A 53 -13.70 7.29 17.65
C ASP A 53 -14.20 5.86 17.99
N LEU A 54 -15.31 5.41 17.37
CA LEU A 54 -15.83 4.05 17.52
C LEU A 54 -14.88 2.99 16.95
N GLU A 55 -14.24 3.28 15.84
CA GLU A 55 -13.23 2.40 15.24
C GLU A 55 -12.08 2.15 16.22
N TYR A 56 -11.56 3.20 16.87
CA TYR A 56 -10.51 3.06 17.88
C TYR A 56 -10.98 2.25 19.09
N ILE A 57 -12.20 2.49 19.58
CA ILE A 57 -12.76 1.76 20.73
C ILE A 57 -12.91 0.26 20.39
N ARG A 58 -13.44 -0.06 19.22
CA ARG A 58 -13.68 -1.44 18.80
C ARG A 58 -12.42 -2.24 18.56
N ASN A 59 -11.37 -1.58 18.14
CA ASN A 59 -10.13 -2.22 17.70
C ASN A 59 -8.91 -1.75 18.48
N ILE A 60 -9.07 -1.41 19.76
CA ILE A 60 -8.02 -0.81 20.60
C ILE A 60 -6.74 -1.67 20.62
N GLU A 61 -6.87 -2.98 20.77
CA GLU A 61 -5.73 -3.91 20.81
C GLU A 61 -4.92 -3.88 19.51
N ARG A 62 -5.61 -3.79 18.36
CA ARG A 62 -4.94 -3.65 17.05
C ARG A 62 -4.14 -2.36 16.99
N TYR A 63 -4.69 -1.24 17.45
CA TYR A 63 -4.00 0.04 17.40
C TYR A 63 -2.86 0.15 18.40
N GLU A 64 -2.97 -0.46 19.57
CA GLU A 64 -1.87 -0.59 20.51
C GLU A 64 -0.73 -1.39 19.91
N PHE A 65 -1.02 -2.53 19.26
CA PHE A 65 -0.05 -3.34 18.56
C PHE A 65 0.65 -2.59 17.41
N LEU A 66 -0.12 -1.87 16.58
CA LEU A 66 0.42 -1.09 15.47
C LEU A 66 1.28 0.08 15.96
N LYS A 67 0.88 0.73 17.05
CA LYS A 67 1.68 1.78 17.70
C LYS A 67 3.00 1.24 18.21
N TRP A 68 2.98 0.05 18.83
CA TRP A 68 4.22 -0.66 19.19
C TRP A 68 5.08 -0.95 17.97
N GLY A 69 4.52 -1.51 16.91
CA GLY A 69 5.25 -1.82 15.68
C GLY A 69 5.95 -0.60 15.07
N GLN A 70 5.27 0.53 15.05
CA GLN A 70 5.84 1.80 14.58
C GLN A 70 6.96 2.31 15.48
N ALA A 71 6.85 2.13 16.81
CA ALA A 71 7.89 2.52 17.75
C ALA A 71 9.10 1.54 17.74
N ALA A 72 8.84 0.26 17.47
CA ALA A 72 9.85 -0.77 17.45
C ALA A 72 10.67 -0.82 16.15
N SER A 73 10.18 -0.19 15.07
CA SER A 73 10.80 -0.28 13.74
C SER A 73 11.16 1.10 13.20
N THR A 74 12.29 1.22 12.52
CA THR A 74 12.77 2.50 11.98
C THR A 74 12.15 2.88 10.64
N ASN A 75 11.74 1.89 9.84
CA ASN A 75 11.22 2.07 8.49
C ASN A 75 9.74 1.65 8.36
N PHE A 76 9.00 1.69 9.45
CA PHE A 76 7.59 1.31 9.47
C PHE A 76 6.72 2.48 9.91
N ARG A 77 5.75 2.83 9.10
CA ARG A 77 4.79 3.90 9.37
C ARG A 77 3.37 3.39 9.28
N VAL A 78 2.51 3.84 10.17
CA VAL A 78 1.07 3.54 10.16
C VAL A 78 0.30 4.79 9.78
N VAL A 79 -0.54 4.70 8.75
CA VAL A 79 -1.51 5.74 8.38
C VAL A 79 -2.81 5.41 9.11
N PRO A 80 -3.28 6.30 10.01
CA PRO A 80 -4.38 6.01 10.92
C PRO A 80 -5.75 5.94 10.20
N PRO A 81 -6.77 5.34 10.84
CA PRO A 81 -8.12 5.31 10.30
C PRO A 81 -8.69 6.71 10.09
N GLY A 82 -9.57 6.85 9.12
CA GLY A 82 -10.18 8.14 8.77
C GLY A 82 -9.30 9.04 7.92
N THR A 83 -8.11 8.62 7.52
CA THR A 83 -7.20 9.40 6.65
C THR A 83 -7.56 9.23 5.16
N GLY A 84 -8.39 8.27 4.84
CA GLY A 84 -8.81 7.95 3.48
C GLY A 84 -8.25 6.62 2.99
N ILE A 85 -8.84 6.13 1.93
CA ILE A 85 -8.52 4.84 1.32
C ILE A 85 -7.16 4.92 0.62
N CYS A 86 -6.30 3.92 0.84
CA CYS A 86 -4.93 3.86 0.34
C CYS A 86 -4.86 4.12 -1.17
N HIS A 87 -5.60 3.35 -1.93
CA HIS A 87 -5.52 3.35 -3.39
C HIS A 87 -6.33 4.45 -4.09
N GLN A 88 -6.98 5.34 -3.35
CA GLN A 88 -7.77 6.45 -3.92
C GLN A 88 -7.25 7.82 -3.50
N VAL A 89 -6.86 7.98 -2.24
CA VAL A 89 -6.57 9.29 -1.65
C VAL A 89 -5.12 9.41 -1.21
N ASN A 90 -4.51 8.32 -0.75
CA ASN A 90 -3.20 8.36 -0.12
C ASN A 90 -2.03 8.05 -1.05
N LEU A 91 -2.23 7.56 -2.27
CA LEU A 91 -1.15 7.17 -3.18
C LEU A 91 -0.15 8.32 -3.42
N GLU A 92 -0.65 9.53 -3.62
CA GLU A 92 0.18 10.72 -3.85
C GLU A 92 1.04 11.11 -2.65
N TYR A 93 0.61 10.73 -1.43
CA TYR A 93 1.34 11.00 -0.19
C TYR A 93 2.31 9.86 0.18
N LEU A 94 2.07 8.67 -0.31
CA LEU A 94 2.88 7.48 -0.03
C LEU A 94 4.02 7.31 -1.02
N ALA A 95 3.75 7.50 -2.32
CA ALA A 95 4.74 7.39 -3.37
C ALA A 95 5.64 8.62 -3.47
N LYS A 96 6.91 8.40 -3.74
CA LYS A 96 7.88 9.47 -3.94
C LYS A 96 8.19 9.77 -5.40
N VAL A 97 7.77 8.93 -6.32
CA VAL A 97 8.08 8.96 -7.76
C VAL A 97 9.57 8.80 -8.02
N VAL A 98 10.41 9.53 -7.31
CA VAL A 98 11.89 9.48 -7.42
C VAL A 98 12.50 9.42 -6.03
N TRP A 99 13.38 8.46 -5.85
CA TRP A 99 14.19 8.31 -4.65
C TRP A 99 15.57 8.93 -4.81
N ASN A 100 16.08 9.47 -3.70
CA ASN A 100 17.46 9.90 -3.57
C ASN A 100 18.08 9.18 -2.38
N SER A 101 19.09 8.36 -2.62
CA SER A 101 19.81 7.61 -1.59
C SER A 101 21.30 7.91 -1.65
N LYS A 102 21.91 8.03 -0.48
CA LYS A 102 23.36 8.22 -0.38
C LYS A 102 24.04 6.90 -0.03
N ILE A 103 24.77 6.35 -0.99
CA ILE A 103 25.50 5.09 -0.83
C ILE A 103 26.99 5.37 -1.07
N ASN A 104 27.85 5.00 -0.13
CA ASN A 104 29.31 5.21 -0.23
C ASN A 104 29.72 6.66 -0.57
N LYS A 105 29.06 7.64 0.08
CA LYS A 105 29.25 9.08 -0.15
C LYS A 105 28.80 9.60 -1.53
N LYS A 106 28.23 8.77 -2.40
CA LYS A 106 27.66 9.16 -3.68
C LYS A 106 26.14 9.23 -3.58
N ASN A 107 25.54 10.22 -4.22
CA ASN A 107 24.09 10.33 -4.34
C ASN A 107 23.62 9.52 -5.54
N TYR A 108 22.61 8.67 -5.31
CA TYR A 108 21.92 7.91 -6.35
C TYR A 108 20.50 8.40 -6.45
N ILE A 109 20.06 8.68 -7.66
CA ILE A 109 18.69 9.07 -7.99
C ILE A 109 18.11 7.95 -8.85
N TYR A 110 16.96 7.42 -8.47
CA TYR A 110 16.31 6.32 -9.17
C TYR A 110 14.79 6.42 -9.05
N PRO A 111 14.04 5.88 -10.04
CA PRO A 111 12.58 5.87 -10.00
C PRO A 111 12.09 5.01 -8.83
N ASP A 112 10.95 5.40 -8.28
CA ASP A 112 10.27 4.60 -7.28
C ASP A 112 9.60 3.37 -7.91
N THR A 113 9.60 2.29 -7.15
CA THR A 113 8.80 1.10 -7.40
C THR A 113 8.25 0.62 -6.07
N LEU A 114 7.08 0.03 -6.05
CA LEU A 114 6.51 -0.49 -4.82
C LEU A 114 5.82 -1.84 -5.02
N VAL A 115 5.80 -2.63 -3.97
CA VAL A 115 4.95 -3.81 -3.85
C VAL A 115 3.93 -3.57 -2.75
N GLY A 116 2.75 -4.13 -2.90
CA GLY A 116 1.68 -4.02 -1.92
C GLY A 116 0.84 -5.28 -1.86
N THR A 117 0.26 -5.55 -0.71
CA THR A 117 -0.61 -6.71 -0.49
C THR A 117 -2.07 -6.45 -0.87
N ASP A 118 -2.35 -5.34 -1.52
CA ASP A 118 -3.67 -4.95 -2.00
C ASP A 118 -3.79 -5.19 -3.52
N SER A 119 -4.96 -5.67 -3.94
CA SER A 119 -5.30 -5.83 -5.36
C SER A 119 -5.30 -4.52 -6.17
N HIS A 120 -5.38 -3.36 -5.51
CA HIS A 120 -5.33 -2.03 -6.11
C HIS A 120 -3.91 -1.42 -6.14
N THR A 121 -2.89 -2.15 -5.75
CA THR A 121 -1.50 -1.65 -5.74
C THR A 121 -1.06 -1.08 -7.08
N THR A 122 -1.51 -1.67 -8.18
CA THR A 122 -1.22 -1.21 -9.55
C THR A 122 -1.78 0.16 -9.89
N MET A 123 -2.70 0.72 -9.10
CA MET A 123 -3.23 2.07 -9.33
C MET A 123 -2.15 3.16 -9.20
N ILE A 124 -1.05 2.87 -8.49
CA ILE A 124 0.10 3.78 -8.38
C ILE A 124 0.76 4.07 -9.74
N ASN A 125 0.51 3.23 -10.75
CA ASN A 125 0.98 3.46 -12.12
C ASN A 125 0.45 4.79 -12.70
N GLY A 126 -0.65 5.32 -12.17
CA GLY A 126 -1.15 6.66 -12.50
C GLY A 126 -0.17 7.80 -12.16
N LEU A 127 0.77 7.56 -11.23
CA LEU A 127 1.86 8.47 -10.87
C LEU A 127 3.19 8.10 -11.55
N ALA A 128 3.16 7.23 -12.56
CA ALA A 128 4.35 6.68 -13.22
C ALA A 128 5.28 5.89 -12.27
N VAL A 129 4.73 5.32 -11.21
CA VAL A 129 5.42 4.40 -10.30
C VAL A 129 5.00 2.98 -10.63
N LEU A 130 5.94 2.07 -10.85
CA LEU A 130 5.64 0.67 -11.05
C LEU A 130 5.20 0.04 -9.72
N GLY A 131 3.91 -0.27 -9.62
CA GLY A 131 3.31 -0.95 -8.47
C GLY A 131 2.94 -2.38 -8.82
N TRP A 132 3.22 -3.31 -7.90
CA TRP A 132 2.96 -4.73 -8.07
C TRP A 132 2.21 -5.31 -6.88
N GLY A 133 1.07 -5.94 -7.12
CA GLY A 133 0.32 -6.67 -6.10
C GLY A 133 0.99 -8.01 -5.82
N VAL A 134 1.34 -8.26 -4.56
CA VAL A 134 2.03 -9.48 -4.11
C VAL A 134 1.31 -10.11 -2.93
N GLY A 135 1.64 -11.36 -2.62
CA GLY A 135 1.21 -12.01 -1.39
C GLY A 135 1.98 -11.51 -0.16
N GLY A 136 1.50 -11.85 1.04
CA GLY A 136 2.13 -11.43 2.31
C GLY A 136 3.58 -11.85 2.43
N ILE A 137 3.90 -13.10 2.08
CA ILE A 137 5.27 -13.65 2.16
C ILE A 137 6.23 -12.90 1.24
N GLU A 138 5.81 -12.53 0.04
CA GLU A 138 6.61 -11.76 -0.90
C GLU A 138 6.83 -10.33 -0.40
N ALA A 139 5.81 -9.72 0.21
CA ALA A 139 5.94 -8.41 0.84
C ALA A 139 6.96 -8.46 1.99
N GLU A 140 6.91 -9.49 2.84
CA GLU A 140 7.89 -9.70 3.92
C GLU A 140 9.30 -9.88 3.39
N ALA A 141 9.47 -10.68 2.33
CA ALA A 141 10.75 -10.84 1.66
C ALA A 141 11.31 -9.48 1.21
N GLY A 142 10.47 -8.64 0.58
CA GLY A 142 10.85 -7.29 0.20
C GLY A 142 11.21 -6.39 1.38
N MET A 143 10.45 -6.45 2.47
CA MET A 143 10.75 -5.72 3.70
C MET A 143 12.11 -6.11 4.28
N LEU A 144 12.46 -7.39 4.26
CA LEU A 144 13.72 -7.93 4.77
C LEU A 144 14.89 -7.83 3.77
N GLY A 145 14.70 -7.11 2.67
CA GLY A 145 15.74 -6.87 1.67
C GLY A 145 16.04 -8.07 0.76
N GLN A 146 15.16 -9.05 0.72
CA GLN A 146 15.30 -10.15 -0.24
C GLN A 146 14.86 -9.68 -1.64
N PRO A 147 15.55 -10.09 -2.71
CA PRO A 147 15.15 -9.73 -4.05
C PRO A 147 13.84 -10.42 -4.44
N ILE A 148 12.91 -9.64 -5.02
CA ILE A 148 11.70 -10.17 -5.64
C ILE A 148 11.93 -10.21 -7.14
N SER A 149 11.89 -11.40 -7.72
CA SER A 149 12.05 -11.59 -9.15
C SER A 149 10.69 -11.47 -9.84
N MET A 150 10.59 -10.55 -10.79
CA MET A 150 9.39 -10.34 -11.59
C MET A 150 9.78 -10.27 -13.08
N LEU A 151 8.89 -10.76 -13.95
CA LEU A 151 9.04 -10.51 -15.37
C LEU A 151 8.80 -9.03 -15.64
N VAL A 152 9.61 -8.44 -16.52
CA VAL A 152 9.36 -7.07 -16.97
C VAL A 152 8.03 -7.05 -17.71
N PRO A 153 7.04 -6.25 -17.26
CA PRO A 153 5.73 -6.24 -17.90
C PRO A 153 5.76 -5.56 -19.26
N ASP A 154 4.94 -6.05 -20.18
CA ASP A 154 4.65 -5.32 -21.41
C ASP A 154 3.85 -4.07 -21.08
N VAL A 155 4.17 -2.95 -21.72
CA VAL A 155 3.42 -1.70 -21.53
C VAL A 155 2.29 -1.61 -22.54
N VAL A 156 1.05 -1.65 -22.06
CA VAL A 156 -0.16 -1.49 -22.89
C VAL A 156 -0.86 -0.20 -22.50
N GLY A 157 -0.86 0.77 -23.42
CA GLY A 157 -1.51 2.08 -23.20
C GLY A 157 -2.91 2.13 -23.80
N CYS A 158 -3.81 2.85 -23.14
CA CYS A 158 -5.15 3.19 -23.64
C CYS A 158 -5.29 4.71 -23.66
N LYS A 159 -5.39 5.29 -24.87
CA LYS A 159 -5.62 6.73 -25.05
C LYS A 159 -7.11 7.02 -25.21
N LEU A 160 -7.67 7.76 -24.27
CA LEU A 160 -9.05 8.26 -24.37
C LEU A 160 -9.09 9.59 -25.15
N THR A 161 -9.98 9.67 -26.13
CA THR A 161 -10.17 10.87 -26.95
C THR A 161 -11.66 11.17 -27.13
N GLY A 162 -12.01 12.43 -27.27
CA GLY A 162 -13.39 12.85 -27.45
C GLY A 162 -14.12 13.11 -26.13
N LYS A 163 -15.45 12.96 -26.15
CA LYS A 163 -16.34 13.17 -25.01
C LYS A 163 -17.32 12.01 -24.91
N LEU A 164 -17.78 11.72 -23.69
CA LEU A 164 -18.89 10.78 -23.49
C LEU A 164 -20.14 11.34 -24.18
N LYS A 165 -20.89 10.45 -24.82
CA LYS A 165 -22.17 10.80 -25.42
C LYS A 165 -23.22 11.05 -24.33
N GLU A 166 -24.21 11.84 -24.63
CA GLU A 166 -25.34 12.02 -23.73
C GLU A 166 -26.00 10.68 -23.40
N GLY A 167 -26.33 10.48 -22.13
CA GLY A 167 -26.85 9.21 -21.61
C GLY A 167 -25.80 8.14 -21.29
N THR A 168 -24.51 8.38 -21.57
CA THR A 168 -23.42 7.46 -21.22
C THR A 168 -22.81 7.86 -19.88
N THR A 169 -22.61 6.88 -18.99
CA THR A 169 -22.02 7.09 -17.66
C THR A 169 -20.52 6.78 -17.65
N ALA A 170 -19.83 7.20 -16.59
CA ALA A 170 -18.44 6.80 -16.36
C ALA A 170 -18.30 5.27 -16.19
N THR A 171 -19.31 4.60 -15.65
CA THR A 171 -19.35 3.14 -15.52
C THR A 171 -19.34 2.45 -16.89
N ASP A 172 -20.10 2.95 -17.87
CA ASP A 172 -20.10 2.40 -19.23
C ASP A 172 -18.72 2.51 -19.87
N LEU A 173 -18.02 3.63 -19.63
CA LEU A 173 -16.65 3.82 -20.09
C LEU A 173 -15.70 2.79 -19.45
N VAL A 174 -15.75 2.62 -18.14
CA VAL A 174 -14.91 1.66 -17.40
C VAL A 174 -15.15 0.24 -17.90
N LEU A 175 -16.40 -0.18 -18.04
CA LEU A 175 -16.75 -1.51 -18.53
C LEU A 175 -16.23 -1.74 -19.95
N THR A 176 -16.36 -0.74 -20.82
CA THR A 176 -15.89 -0.81 -22.21
C THR A 176 -14.36 -0.92 -22.29
N ILE A 177 -13.64 -0.14 -21.46
CA ILE A 177 -12.17 -0.22 -21.39
C ILE A 177 -11.75 -1.59 -20.88
N THR A 178 -12.38 -2.06 -19.81
CA THR A 178 -12.08 -3.37 -19.21
C THR A 178 -12.27 -4.51 -20.22
N GLU A 179 -13.37 -4.49 -20.96
CA GLU A 179 -13.62 -5.49 -22.02
C GLU A 179 -12.52 -5.47 -23.08
N LYS A 180 -12.20 -4.28 -23.60
CA LYS A 180 -11.17 -4.15 -24.65
C LYS A 180 -9.80 -4.59 -24.17
N LEU A 181 -9.42 -4.24 -22.96
CA LEU A 181 -8.15 -4.67 -22.37
C LEU A 181 -8.10 -6.19 -22.13
N ARG A 182 -9.22 -6.79 -21.69
CA ARG A 182 -9.31 -8.25 -21.56
C ARG A 182 -9.15 -8.95 -22.92
N GLN A 183 -9.79 -8.44 -23.98
CA GLN A 183 -9.62 -8.98 -25.34
C GLN A 183 -8.17 -8.86 -25.83
N LYS A 184 -7.42 -7.88 -25.37
CA LYS A 184 -5.99 -7.72 -25.65
C LYS A 184 -5.09 -8.64 -24.80
N GLY A 185 -5.65 -9.34 -23.83
CA GLY A 185 -4.89 -10.25 -23.00
C GLY A 185 -3.90 -9.54 -22.07
N VAL A 186 -4.31 -8.42 -21.46
CA VAL A 186 -3.42 -7.60 -20.59
C VAL A 186 -3.26 -8.15 -19.17
N VAL A 187 -3.90 -9.25 -18.82
CA VAL A 187 -3.69 -9.90 -17.52
C VAL A 187 -2.26 -10.41 -17.43
N GLY A 188 -1.49 -9.92 -16.45
CA GLY A 188 -0.08 -10.26 -16.28
C GLY A 188 0.89 -9.45 -17.16
N LYS A 189 0.41 -8.34 -17.69
CA LYS A 189 1.22 -7.41 -18.49
C LYS A 189 1.40 -6.09 -17.78
#